data_50e3ed0499d59f52dd08ec8d4bd9825d
#
_entry.id   50e3ed0499d59f52dd08ec8d4bd9825d
#
_cell.length_a   1.000
_cell.length_b   1.000
_cell.length_c   1.000
_cell.angle_alpha   90.00
_cell.angle_beta   90.00
_cell.angle_gamma   90.00
#
_symmetry.space_group_name_H-M   'P 1'
#
loop_
_entity.id
_entity.type
_entity.pdbx_description
1 polymer ?
#
loop_
_entity_poly.entity_id
_entity_poly.type
_entity_poly.pdbx_seq_one_letter_code
_entity_poly.pdbx_strand_id
1 'polypeptide(L)'
;MKRVDISAGAILLLSVIYFFGGMTSLTALLLAVLVHEFGHIAAIELCGGRVHGLKISVSGLCINCSGAGGTLESVICLCAGPAAGFALAYAASYLGNLSQNLLLIKTAGFSLVLSVYNLLPALPLDGGRALECIVRSFGGTVFAQTLLEISGMLTGAALLFAGVYFIRHSFGAALLIAGVWVLTAQTGIVKNGALL
;
A
#
# COMPACT_ATOMS: atom_id res chain seq x y z
N MET A 1 -18.09 11.70 -16.25
CA MET A 1 -17.94 10.24 -15.99
C MET A 1 -16.53 10.00 -15.44
N LYS A 2 -16.41 9.50 -14.22
CA LYS A 2 -15.11 9.13 -13.62
C LYS A 2 -14.57 7.91 -14.36
N ARG A 3 -13.47 8.07 -15.12
CA ARG A 3 -12.79 6.93 -15.76
C ARG A 3 -12.02 6.18 -14.68
N VAL A 4 -12.31 4.89 -14.54
CA VAL A 4 -11.53 3.96 -13.72
C VAL A 4 -10.53 3.32 -14.67
N ASP A 5 -9.27 3.74 -14.60
CA ASP A 5 -8.20 3.15 -15.39
C ASP A 5 -7.58 2.01 -14.57
N ILE A 6 -7.87 0.77 -14.97
CA ILE A 6 -7.31 -0.43 -14.35
C ILE A 6 -6.06 -0.82 -15.15
N SER A 7 -4.89 -0.87 -14.50
CA SER A 7 -3.67 -1.27 -15.18
C SER A 7 -3.66 -2.78 -15.51
N ALA A 8 -3.04 -3.15 -16.62
CA ALA A 8 -2.88 -4.55 -17.03
C ALA A 8 -2.19 -5.41 -15.95
N GLY A 9 -1.25 -4.82 -15.18
CA GLY A 9 -0.59 -5.50 -14.08
C GLY A 9 -1.52 -5.83 -12.90
N ALA A 10 -2.53 -4.96 -12.61
CA ALA A 10 -3.52 -5.26 -11.59
C ALA A 10 -4.41 -6.44 -12.01
N ILE A 11 -4.81 -6.50 -13.27
CA ILE A 11 -5.60 -7.62 -13.82
C ILE A 11 -4.80 -8.93 -13.72
N LEU A 12 -3.52 -8.88 -14.08
CA LEU A 12 -2.63 -10.04 -14.01
C LEU A 12 -2.48 -10.53 -12.56
N LEU A 13 -2.24 -9.63 -11.61
CA LEU A 13 -2.13 -9.97 -10.19
C LEU A 13 -3.41 -10.63 -9.66
N LEU A 14 -4.58 -10.07 -9.97
CA LEU A 14 -5.87 -10.64 -9.59
C LEU A 14 -6.08 -12.03 -10.21
N SER A 15 -5.67 -12.22 -11.47
CA SER A 15 -5.75 -13.51 -12.16
C SER A 15 -4.86 -14.57 -11.52
N VAL A 16 -3.63 -14.20 -11.13
CA VAL A 16 -2.70 -15.10 -10.43
C VAL A 16 -3.27 -15.51 -9.07
N ILE A 17 -3.81 -14.57 -8.31
CA ILE A 17 -4.41 -14.86 -6.99
C ILE A 17 -5.64 -15.76 -7.14
N TYR A 18 -6.47 -15.51 -8.16
CA TYR A 18 -7.61 -16.38 -8.47
C TYR A 18 -7.16 -17.80 -8.83
N PHE A 19 -6.15 -17.92 -9.69
CA PHE A 19 -5.65 -19.21 -10.17
C PHE A 19 -5.09 -20.09 -9.05
N PHE A 20 -4.28 -19.51 -8.16
CA PHE A 20 -3.64 -20.25 -7.06
C PHE A 20 -4.47 -20.35 -5.79
N GLY A 21 -5.31 -19.36 -5.50
CA GLY A 21 -6.04 -19.26 -4.23
C GLY A 21 -7.54 -19.45 -4.34
N GLY A 22 -8.08 -19.52 -5.56
CA GLY A 22 -9.50 -19.63 -5.84
C GLY A 22 -10.30 -18.37 -5.50
N MET A 23 -11.63 -18.47 -5.68
CA MET A 23 -12.55 -17.35 -5.48
C MET A 23 -12.51 -16.79 -4.05
N THR A 24 -12.34 -17.65 -3.05
CA THR A 24 -12.26 -17.23 -1.64
C THR A 24 -11.06 -16.30 -1.38
N SER A 25 -9.90 -16.59 -1.97
CA SER A 25 -8.71 -15.75 -1.81
C SER A 25 -8.84 -14.43 -2.57
N LEU A 26 -9.44 -14.47 -3.75
CA LEU A 26 -9.72 -13.26 -4.52
C LEU A 26 -10.68 -12.33 -3.78
N THR A 27 -11.81 -12.85 -3.27
CA THR A 27 -12.77 -12.05 -2.49
C THR A 27 -12.16 -11.51 -1.20
N ALA A 28 -11.34 -12.30 -0.50
CA ALA A 28 -10.63 -11.87 0.70
C ALA A 28 -9.67 -10.71 0.42
N LEU A 29 -8.89 -10.79 -0.67
CA LEU A 29 -8.02 -9.70 -1.08
C LEU A 29 -8.81 -8.44 -1.45
N LEU A 30 -9.87 -8.58 -2.25
CA LEU A 30 -10.70 -7.43 -2.64
C LEU A 30 -11.30 -6.73 -1.41
N LEU A 31 -11.80 -7.48 -0.42
CA LEU A 31 -12.29 -6.91 0.84
C LEU A 31 -11.18 -6.16 1.59
N ALA A 32 -9.99 -6.74 1.68
CA ALA A 32 -8.85 -6.09 2.33
C ALA A 32 -8.47 -4.77 1.65
N VAL A 33 -8.38 -4.77 0.31
CA VAL A 33 -8.07 -3.57 -0.48
C VAL A 33 -9.17 -2.52 -0.33
N LEU A 34 -10.45 -2.91 -0.46
CA LEU A 34 -11.57 -1.97 -0.34
C LEU A 34 -11.59 -1.25 1.00
N VAL A 35 -11.39 -1.99 2.12
CA VAL A 35 -11.40 -1.37 3.46
C VAL A 35 -10.18 -0.48 3.65
N HIS A 36 -9.00 -0.88 3.16
CA HIS A 36 -7.80 -0.05 3.18
C HIS A 36 -8.03 1.29 2.47
N GLU A 37 -8.54 1.26 1.24
CA GLU A 37 -8.80 2.46 0.45
C GLU A 37 -9.93 3.31 1.07
N PHE A 38 -10.95 2.66 1.62
CA PHE A 38 -12.01 3.37 2.34
C PHE A 38 -11.47 4.13 3.55
N GLY A 39 -10.46 3.58 4.25
CA GLY A 39 -9.76 4.27 5.33
C GLY A 39 -9.17 5.61 4.88
N HIS A 40 -8.50 5.66 3.74
CA HIS A 40 -7.98 6.90 3.15
C HIS A 40 -9.09 7.90 2.82
N ILE A 41 -10.14 7.43 2.13
CA ILE A 41 -11.27 8.28 1.73
C ILE A 41 -11.95 8.90 2.95
N ALA A 42 -12.25 8.09 3.97
CA ALA A 42 -12.89 8.55 5.19
C ALA A 42 -12.04 9.60 5.92
N ALA A 43 -10.73 9.40 6.01
CA ALA A 43 -9.83 10.37 6.64
C ALA A 43 -9.77 11.69 5.86
N ILE A 44 -9.75 11.64 4.53
CA ILE A 44 -9.74 12.82 3.68
C ILE A 44 -11.03 13.64 3.89
N GLU A 45 -12.19 12.98 3.91
CA GLU A 45 -13.47 13.65 4.15
C GLU A 45 -13.54 14.25 5.56
N LEU A 46 -13.05 13.55 6.58
CA LEU A 46 -12.98 14.05 7.96
C LEU A 46 -12.04 15.25 8.11
N CYS A 47 -10.95 15.30 7.35
CA CYS A 47 -10.03 16.45 7.30
C CYS A 47 -10.54 17.60 6.42
N GLY A 48 -11.79 17.54 5.91
CA GLY A 48 -12.37 18.58 5.07
C GLY A 48 -11.84 18.63 3.64
N GLY A 49 -11.07 17.63 3.23
CA GLY A 49 -10.58 17.47 1.85
C GLY A 49 -11.70 17.03 0.89
N ARG A 50 -11.51 17.32 -0.40
CA ARG A 50 -12.43 16.85 -1.45
C ARG A 50 -11.70 15.87 -2.39
N VAL A 51 -12.27 14.69 -2.55
CA VAL A 51 -11.79 13.69 -3.50
C VAL A 51 -12.23 14.07 -4.91
N HIS A 52 -11.31 14.51 -5.76
CA HIS A 52 -11.59 14.96 -7.14
C HIS A 52 -11.44 13.85 -8.18
N GLY A 53 -10.74 12.78 -7.88
CA GLY A 53 -10.53 11.66 -8.79
C GLY A 53 -9.85 10.47 -8.14
N LEU A 54 -10.26 9.28 -8.56
CA LEU A 54 -9.67 8.00 -8.18
C LEU A 54 -8.91 7.47 -9.40
N LYS A 55 -7.58 7.37 -9.32
CA LYS A 55 -6.77 6.62 -10.29
C LYS A 55 -6.35 5.31 -9.63
N ILE A 56 -6.88 4.20 -10.12
CA ILE A 56 -6.46 2.86 -9.70
C ILE A 56 -5.24 2.47 -10.53
N SER A 57 -4.08 2.43 -9.90
CA SER A 57 -2.82 1.99 -10.52
C SER A 57 -2.30 0.75 -9.79
N VAL A 58 -1.32 0.05 -10.38
CA VAL A 58 -0.58 -1.05 -9.72
C VAL A 58 0.11 -0.57 -8.42
N SER A 59 0.40 0.72 -8.35
CA SER A 59 1.02 1.38 -7.18
C SER A 59 0.03 1.86 -6.11
N GLY A 60 -1.25 1.38 -6.14
CA GLY A 60 -2.30 1.84 -5.25
C GLY A 60 -3.17 2.96 -5.82
N LEU A 61 -4.08 3.45 -5.01
CA LEU A 61 -4.96 4.57 -5.36
C LEU A 61 -4.20 5.90 -5.22
N CYS A 62 -3.96 6.58 -6.34
CA CYS A 62 -3.57 8.00 -6.30
C CYS A 62 -4.83 8.84 -6.10
N ILE A 63 -5.03 9.34 -4.88
CA ILE A 63 -6.11 10.26 -4.56
C ILE A 63 -5.60 11.68 -4.79
N ASN A 64 -6.14 12.36 -5.82
CA ASN A 64 -5.89 13.78 -5.99
C ASN A 64 -6.75 14.54 -4.97
N CYS A 65 -6.14 14.94 -3.86
CA CYS A 65 -6.78 15.76 -2.84
C CYS A 65 -6.42 17.23 -3.05
N SER A 66 -7.44 18.08 -3.12
CA SER A 66 -7.29 19.52 -2.91
C SER A 66 -7.93 19.87 -1.56
N GLY A 67 -7.18 20.48 -0.66
CA GLY A 67 -7.75 21.03 0.58
C GLY A 67 -7.27 20.40 1.90
N ALA A 68 -6.41 19.39 1.89
CA ALA A 68 -5.72 19.00 3.13
C ALA A 68 -4.70 20.09 3.47
N GLY A 69 -5.02 20.92 4.49
CA GLY A 69 -4.34 22.21 4.73
C GLY A 69 -2.97 22.09 5.40
N GLY A 70 -2.53 20.93 5.89
CA GLY A 70 -1.30 20.79 6.66
C GLY A 70 -0.56 19.47 6.47
N THR A 71 0.71 19.44 6.85
CA THR A 71 1.55 18.24 6.85
C THR A 71 0.94 17.15 7.74
N LEU A 72 0.44 17.51 8.90
CA LEU A 72 -0.17 16.57 9.86
C LEU A 72 -1.42 15.89 9.27
N GLU A 73 -2.31 16.67 8.66
CA GLU A 73 -3.52 16.14 8.02
C GLU A 73 -3.17 15.18 6.89
N SER A 74 -2.16 15.51 6.08
CA SER A 74 -1.68 14.63 5.01
C SER A 74 -1.13 13.31 5.55
N VAL A 75 -0.37 13.34 6.64
CA VAL A 75 0.16 12.13 7.30
C VAL A 75 -0.97 11.30 7.89
N ILE A 76 -1.96 11.92 8.55
CA ILE A 76 -3.13 11.21 9.09
C ILE A 76 -3.90 10.51 7.96
N CYS A 77 -4.15 11.20 6.85
CA CYS A 77 -4.82 10.61 5.69
C CYS A 77 -4.05 9.42 5.11
N LEU A 78 -2.70 9.51 5.02
CA LEU A 78 -1.86 8.43 4.50
C LEU A 78 -1.77 7.22 5.45
N CYS A 79 -1.82 7.44 6.76
CA CYS A 79 -1.81 6.37 7.75
C CYS A 79 -3.20 5.73 7.96
N ALA A 80 -4.28 6.40 7.55
CA ALA A 80 -5.65 5.93 7.80
C ALA A 80 -5.99 4.63 7.06
N GLY A 81 -5.49 4.43 5.83
CA GLY A 81 -5.64 3.18 5.09
C GLY A 81 -5.05 1.98 5.84
N PRO A 82 -3.73 2.00 6.14
CA PRO A 82 -3.12 0.97 6.96
C PRO A 82 -3.80 0.76 8.30
N ALA A 83 -4.24 1.82 8.98
CA ALA A 83 -4.95 1.72 10.27
C ALA A 83 -6.30 1.00 10.12
N ALA A 84 -7.09 1.33 9.09
CA ALA A 84 -8.34 0.63 8.76
C ALA A 84 -8.08 -0.84 8.43
N GLY A 85 -7.00 -1.13 7.71
CA GLY A 85 -6.58 -2.49 7.41
C GLY A 85 -6.18 -3.28 8.65
N PHE A 86 -5.45 -2.71 9.61
CA PHE A 86 -5.16 -3.38 10.89
C PHE A 86 -6.43 -3.65 11.70
N ALA A 87 -7.37 -2.69 11.73
CA ALA A 87 -8.65 -2.88 12.39
C ALA A 87 -9.45 -4.04 11.75
N LEU A 88 -9.48 -4.11 10.41
CA LEU A 88 -10.10 -5.22 9.69
C LEU A 88 -9.38 -6.54 9.98
N ALA A 89 -8.04 -6.57 9.97
CA ALA A 89 -7.26 -7.76 10.24
C ALA A 89 -7.59 -8.33 11.64
N TYR A 90 -7.67 -7.48 12.64
CA TYR A 90 -8.04 -7.87 14.00
C TYR A 90 -9.47 -8.41 14.07
N ALA A 91 -10.45 -7.65 13.56
CA ALA A 91 -11.86 -8.04 13.59
C ALA A 91 -12.13 -9.33 12.80
N ALA A 92 -11.58 -9.43 11.58
CA ALA A 92 -11.73 -10.61 10.74
C ALA A 92 -11.03 -11.85 11.32
N SER A 93 -9.87 -11.67 11.98
CA SER A 93 -9.19 -12.77 12.68
C SER A 93 -10.03 -13.28 13.86
N TYR A 94 -10.54 -12.37 14.68
CA TYR A 94 -11.38 -12.73 15.83
C TYR A 94 -12.66 -13.46 15.40
N LEU A 95 -13.43 -12.87 14.49
CA LEU A 95 -14.67 -13.46 13.98
C LEU A 95 -14.44 -14.73 13.16
N GLY A 96 -13.35 -14.77 12.38
CA GLY A 96 -12.98 -15.92 11.57
C GLY A 96 -12.63 -17.14 12.42
N ASN A 97 -11.92 -16.95 13.54
CA ASN A 97 -11.61 -18.03 14.47
C ASN A 97 -12.86 -18.53 15.21
N LEU A 98 -13.75 -17.62 15.63
CA LEU A 98 -15.00 -18.01 16.29
C LEU A 98 -15.93 -18.81 15.37
N SER A 99 -16.07 -18.37 14.12
CA SER A 99 -16.98 -18.98 13.14
C SER A 99 -16.32 -20.07 12.28
N GLN A 100 -15.02 -20.32 12.44
CA GLN A 100 -14.21 -21.20 11.58
C GLN A 100 -14.36 -20.86 10.09
N ASN A 101 -14.56 -19.56 9.78
CA ASN A 101 -14.81 -19.08 8.44
C ASN A 101 -13.50 -18.76 7.71
N LEU A 102 -13.17 -19.58 6.70
CA LEU A 102 -11.94 -19.46 5.93
C LEU A 102 -11.82 -18.11 5.19
N LEU A 103 -12.94 -17.53 4.72
CA LEU A 103 -12.92 -16.22 4.06
C LEU A 103 -12.44 -15.14 5.02
N LEU A 104 -12.95 -15.10 6.24
CA LEU A 104 -12.56 -14.11 7.25
C LEU A 104 -11.09 -14.29 7.67
N ILE A 105 -10.64 -15.53 7.85
CA ILE A 105 -9.24 -15.82 8.19
C ILE A 105 -8.30 -15.34 7.08
N LYS A 106 -8.64 -15.61 5.81
CA LYS A 106 -7.86 -15.12 4.67
C LYS A 106 -7.90 -13.60 4.55
N THR A 107 -9.07 -12.96 4.80
CA THR A 107 -9.21 -11.51 4.81
C THR A 107 -8.31 -10.89 5.87
N ALA A 108 -8.26 -11.46 7.07
CA ALA A 108 -7.36 -11.01 8.12
C ALA A 108 -5.89 -11.05 7.69
N GLY A 109 -5.46 -12.16 7.08
CA GLY A 109 -4.09 -12.32 6.58
C GLY A 109 -3.74 -11.31 5.49
N PHE A 110 -4.59 -11.17 4.46
CA PHE A 110 -4.36 -10.20 3.38
C PHE A 110 -4.37 -8.76 3.89
N SER A 111 -5.28 -8.41 4.80
CA SER A 111 -5.38 -7.07 5.35
C SER A 111 -4.17 -6.71 6.20
N LEU A 112 -3.66 -7.65 7.00
CA LEU A 112 -2.44 -7.48 7.78
C LEU A 112 -1.23 -7.25 6.86
N VAL A 113 -1.02 -8.13 5.89
CA VAL A 113 0.11 -8.04 4.95
C VAL A 113 0.05 -6.74 4.16
N LEU A 114 -1.12 -6.37 3.63
CA LEU A 114 -1.33 -5.13 2.88
C LEU A 114 -0.99 -3.90 3.73
N SER A 115 -1.44 -3.86 4.99
CA SER A 115 -1.21 -2.73 5.90
C SER A 115 0.27 -2.60 6.28
N VAL A 116 0.94 -3.70 6.62
CA VAL A 116 2.38 -3.70 6.92
C VAL A 116 3.18 -3.27 5.69
N TYR A 117 2.85 -3.82 4.51
CA TYR A 117 3.54 -3.49 3.27
C TYR A 117 3.40 -2.01 2.92
N ASN A 118 2.18 -1.44 3.01
CA ASN A 118 1.96 -0.03 2.71
C ASN A 118 2.60 0.94 3.72
N LEU A 119 2.94 0.50 4.93
CA LEU A 119 3.68 1.31 5.90
C LEU A 119 5.20 1.32 5.69
N LEU A 120 5.73 0.53 4.76
CA LEU A 120 7.16 0.54 4.48
C LEU A 120 7.61 1.92 3.98
N PRO A 121 8.80 2.42 4.42
CA PRO A 121 9.30 3.75 4.08
C PRO A 121 9.91 3.79 2.67
N ALA A 122 9.11 3.44 1.67
CA ALA A 122 9.52 3.39 0.27
C ALA A 122 8.42 3.96 -0.62
N LEU A 123 8.75 4.84 -1.57
CA LEU A 123 7.80 5.27 -2.58
C LEU A 123 7.53 4.12 -3.56
N PRO A 124 6.31 3.97 -4.07
CA PRO A 124 5.13 4.85 -3.94
C PRO A 124 4.17 4.47 -2.80
N LEU A 125 4.61 3.70 -1.79
CA LEU A 125 3.79 3.22 -0.67
C LEU A 125 3.36 4.36 0.26
N ASP A 126 2.29 4.14 1.04
CA ASP A 126 1.74 5.17 1.93
C ASP A 126 2.74 5.62 3.01
N GLY A 127 3.50 4.67 3.56
CA GLY A 127 4.59 4.96 4.52
C GLY A 127 5.69 5.82 3.93
N GLY A 128 6.08 5.57 2.68
CA GLY A 128 7.03 6.40 1.95
C GLY A 128 6.50 7.82 1.72
N ARG A 129 5.23 7.96 1.33
CA ARG A 129 4.58 9.26 1.15
C ARG A 129 4.39 10.02 2.47
N ALA A 130 4.05 9.31 3.54
CA ALA A 130 3.95 9.91 4.87
C ALA A 130 5.33 10.42 5.34
N LEU A 131 6.38 9.62 5.14
CA LEU A 131 7.76 10.02 5.40
C LEU A 131 8.15 11.25 4.57
N GLU A 132 7.79 11.28 3.28
CA GLU A 132 8.01 12.43 2.40
C GLU A 132 7.37 13.71 2.95
N CYS A 133 6.10 13.66 3.34
CA CYS A 133 5.39 14.80 3.91
C CYS A 133 6.09 15.33 5.18
N ILE A 134 6.48 14.43 6.08
CA ILE A 134 7.17 14.77 7.32
C ILE A 134 8.53 15.43 7.03
N VAL A 135 9.35 14.77 6.20
CA VAL A 135 10.72 15.23 5.96
C VAL A 135 10.75 16.55 5.18
N ARG A 136 9.84 16.73 4.22
CA ARG A 136 9.71 18.01 3.48
C ARG A 136 9.38 19.18 4.39
N SER A 137 8.61 18.97 5.47
CA SER A 137 8.25 20.03 6.40
C SER A 137 9.44 20.54 7.24
N PHE A 138 10.48 19.71 7.45
CA PHE A 138 11.65 20.07 8.26
C PHE A 138 12.92 20.33 7.45
N GLY A 139 13.15 19.55 6.38
CA GLY A 139 14.44 19.51 5.68
C GLY A 139 14.42 20.03 4.24
N GLY A 140 13.24 20.42 3.75
CA GLY A 140 13.07 20.84 2.35
C GLY A 140 13.04 19.68 1.35
N THR A 141 12.85 20.03 0.07
CA THR A 141 12.58 19.04 -0.99
C THR A 141 13.79 18.15 -1.31
N VAL A 142 15.00 18.73 -1.39
CA VAL A 142 16.21 17.98 -1.77
C VAL A 142 16.58 16.94 -0.71
N PHE A 143 16.52 17.32 0.57
CA PHE A 143 16.81 16.41 1.67
C PHE A 143 15.78 15.27 1.73
N ALA A 144 14.50 15.59 1.53
CA ALA A 144 13.43 14.57 1.49
C ALA A 144 13.65 13.56 0.35
N GLN A 145 14.02 14.03 -0.84
CA GLN A 145 14.30 13.16 -1.99
C GLN A 145 15.45 12.19 -1.68
N THR A 146 16.58 12.68 -1.22
CA THR A 146 17.72 11.83 -0.90
C THR A 146 17.40 10.79 0.18
N LEU A 147 16.67 11.21 1.23
CA LEU A 147 16.29 10.30 2.30
C LEU A 147 15.34 9.20 1.80
N LEU A 148 14.38 9.55 0.94
CA LEU A 148 13.43 8.59 0.36
C LEU A 148 14.08 7.62 -0.62
N GLU A 149 15.06 8.09 -1.40
CA GLU A 149 15.87 7.21 -2.24
C GLU A 149 16.62 6.17 -1.39
N ILE A 150 17.32 6.63 -0.35
CA ILE A 150 18.05 5.73 0.56
C ILE A 150 17.10 4.76 1.28
N SER A 151 16.02 5.25 1.87
CA SER A 151 15.06 4.41 2.59
C SER A 151 14.37 3.39 1.67
N GLY A 152 14.03 3.79 0.44
CA GLY A 152 13.45 2.90 -0.55
C GLY A 152 14.41 1.81 -1.03
N MET A 153 15.68 2.17 -1.27
CA MET A 153 16.72 1.19 -1.62
C MET A 153 16.98 0.21 -0.48
N LEU A 154 17.06 0.70 0.77
CA LEU A 154 17.23 -0.16 1.95
C LEU A 154 16.03 -1.09 2.14
N THR A 155 14.83 -0.58 1.99
CA THR A 155 13.59 -1.37 2.09
C THR A 155 13.55 -2.46 1.01
N GLY A 156 13.84 -2.12 -0.23
CA GLY A 156 13.89 -3.08 -1.33
C GLY A 156 14.97 -4.15 -1.13
N ALA A 157 16.18 -3.75 -0.70
CA ALA A 157 17.26 -4.67 -0.37
C ALA A 157 16.90 -5.61 0.80
N ALA A 158 16.27 -5.07 1.86
CA ALA A 158 15.81 -5.86 3.00
C ALA A 158 14.75 -6.90 2.58
N LEU A 159 13.79 -6.51 1.72
CA LEU A 159 12.79 -7.43 1.18
C LEU A 159 13.43 -8.53 0.32
N LEU A 160 14.42 -8.19 -0.51
CA LEU A 160 15.15 -9.19 -1.30
C LEU A 160 15.94 -10.15 -0.41
N PHE A 161 16.64 -9.64 0.59
CA PHE A 161 17.39 -10.47 1.53
C PHE A 161 16.46 -11.41 2.30
N ALA A 162 15.35 -10.88 2.83
CA ALA A 162 14.32 -11.69 3.48
C ALA A 162 13.71 -12.72 2.52
N GLY A 163 13.46 -12.33 1.27
CA GLY A 163 12.94 -13.24 0.24
C GLY A 163 13.89 -14.41 -0.06
N VAL A 164 15.19 -14.15 -0.17
CA VAL A 164 16.20 -15.22 -0.34
C VAL A 164 16.28 -16.10 0.91
N TYR A 165 16.28 -15.49 2.11
CA TYR A 165 16.32 -16.22 3.36
C TYR A 165 15.12 -17.18 3.52
N PHE A 166 13.92 -16.70 3.17
CA PHE A 166 12.68 -17.46 3.25
C PHE A 166 12.30 -18.19 1.96
N ILE A 167 13.24 -18.38 1.00
CA ILE A 167 12.92 -18.97 -0.32
C ILE A 167 12.38 -20.40 -0.23
N ARG A 168 12.75 -21.12 0.81
CA ARG A 168 12.24 -22.47 1.10
C ARG A 168 10.84 -22.49 1.70
N HIS A 169 10.30 -21.31 2.07
CA HIS A 169 8.97 -21.12 2.60
C HIS A 169 8.08 -20.43 1.56
N SER A 170 6.78 -20.63 1.65
CA SER A 170 5.81 -20.13 0.66
C SER A 170 5.83 -18.60 0.46
N PHE A 171 6.36 -17.85 1.44
CA PHE A 171 6.39 -16.36 1.38
C PHE A 171 7.65 -15.81 0.69
N GLY A 172 8.70 -16.60 0.50
CA GLY A 172 9.98 -16.12 -0.05
C GLY A 172 9.82 -15.51 -1.44
N ALA A 173 9.10 -16.19 -2.33
CA ALA A 173 8.83 -15.69 -3.68
C ALA A 173 8.05 -14.36 -3.68
N ALA A 174 7.05 -14.21 -2.80
CA ALA A 174 6.27 -12.98 -2.68
C ALA A 174 7.14 -11.81 -2.22
N LEU A 175 8.03 -12.02 -1.24
CA LEU A 175 8.97 -11.00 -0.77
C LEU A 175 9.98 -10.61 -1.85
N LEU A 176 10.47 -11.55 -2.66
CA LEU A 176 11.36 -11.26 -3.79
C LEU A 176 10.66 -10.38 -4.82
N ILE A 177 9.43 -10.73 -5.22
CA ILE A 177 8.63 -9.95 -6.17
C ILE A 177 8.39 -8.55 -5.62
N ALA A 178 8.01 -8.43 -4.35
CA ALA A 178 7.78 -7.15 -3.68
C ALA A 178 9.07 -6.30 -3.63
N GLY A 179 10.21 -6.90 -3.30
CA GLY A 179 11.51 -6.22 -3.27
C GLY A 179 11.95 -5.71 -4.64
N VAL A 180 11.83 -6.55 -5.68
CA VAL A 180 12.10 -6.14 -7.07
C VAL A 180 11.19 -5.00 -7.49
N TRP A 181 9.89 -5.09 -7.15
CA TRP A 181 8.93 -4.05 -7.50
C TRP A 181 9.26 -2.70 -6.82
N VAL A 182 9.60 -2.71 -5.52
CA VAL A 182 10.01 -1.49 -4.79
C VAL A 182 11.25 -0.87 -5.45
N LEU A 183 12.29 -1.67 -5.76
CA LEU A 183 13.51 -1.16 -6.38
C LEU A 183 13.26 -0.61 -7.79
N THR A 184 12.45 -1.26 -8.61
CA THR A 184 12.10 -0.76 -9.95
C THR A 184 11.26 0.51 -9.89
N ALA A 185 10.35 0.62 -8.92
CA ALA A 185 9.57 1.83 -8.71
C ALA A 185 10.47 3.02 -8.33
N GLN A 186 11.45 2.81 -7.44
CA GLN A 186 12.44 3.84 -7.07
C GLN A 186 13.26 4.32 -8.26
N THR A 187 13.81 3.39 -9.06
CA THR A 187 14.61 3.79 -10.25
C THR A 187 13.76 4.50 -11.30
N GLY A 188 12.49 4.17 -11.44
CA GLY A 188 11.54 4.87 -12.32
C GLY A 188 11.25 6.30 -11.88
N ILE A 189 11.11 6.53 -10.57
CA ILE A 189 10.89 7.85 -9.98
C ILE A 189 12.11 8.74 -10.19
N VAL A 190 13.31 8.20 -9.94
CA VAL A 190 14.59 8.92 -10.13
C VAL A 190 14.79 9.32 -11.60
N LYS A 191 14.52 8.41 -12.56
CA LYS A 191 14.71 8.69 -13.99
C LYS A 191 13.75 9.74 -14.55
N ASN A 192 12.50 9.77 -14.07
CA ASN A 192 11.49 10.65 -14.66
C ASN A 192 11.48 12.06 -14.07
N GLY A 193 12.34 12.37 -13.10
CA GLY A 193 12.35 13.68 -12.43
C GLY A 193 10.98 14.06 -11.83
N ALA A 194 10.12 13.09 -11.60
CA ALA A 194 8.72 13.26 -11.26
C ALA A 194 8.48 13.67 -9.80
N LEU A 195 9.44 14.39 -9.24
CA LEU A 195 9.38 14.97 -7.90
C LEU A 195 9.41 16.51 -7.99
N LEU A 196 8.63 17.07 -8.91
CA LEU A 196 8.33 18.50 -8.95
C LEU A 196 6.87 18.73 -8.62
#